data_813417c7579e629c3e168303a3bb83fe
#
_entry.id   813417c7579e629c3e168303a3bb83fe
#
_cell.length_a   1.000
_cell.length_b   1.000
_cell.length_c   1.000
_cell.angle_alpha   90.00
_cell.angle_beta   90.00
_cell.angle_gamma   90.00
#
_symmetry.space_group_name_H-M   'P 1'
#
loop_
_entity.id
_entity.type
_entity.pdbx_description
1 polymer ?
#
loop_
_entity_poly.entity_id
_entity_poly.type
_entity_poly.pdbx_seq_one_letter_code
_entity_poly.pdbx_strand_id
1 'polypeptide(L)'
;GYVVANLQEQVLNKLYKPNLTISAEKVADVAKNKERAKVIEHINNAYFQGIMGPSWYNDIDLWFTKYNFDDQVMIALFDYCFKRSALHKKYVQTVAEAWGNNKIQTWNDLDLYYQKQEKLVKIKKSIAKKLGKQSLTQYEEAYIEKWVIDFGYDLNIIEIALKRSVFKSNPTF
;
A
#
# COMPACT_ATOMS: atom_id res chain seq x y z
N GLY A 1 26.64 21.88 -61.00
CA GLY A 1 25.32 21.51 -60.47
C GLY A 1 25.33 20.38 -59.44
N TYR A 2 26.23 19.38 -59.62
CA TYR A 2 26.27 18.19 -58.75
C TYR A 2 26.78 18.41 -57.33
N VAL A 3 27.68 19.37 -57.12
CA VAL A 3 28.30 19.63 -55.80
C VAL A 3 27.32 20.36 -54.85
N VAL A 4 26.47 21.21 -55.40
CA VAL A 4 25.49 21.98 -54.58
C VAL A 4 24.32 21.11 -54.13
N ALA A 5 23.86 20.15 -54.96
CA ALA A 5 22.83 19.21 -54.61
C ALA A 5 23.27 18.26 -53.46
N ASN A 6 24.54 17.81 -53.50
CA ASN A 6 25.08 16.93 -52.45
C ASN A 6 25.28 17.64 -51.11
N LEU A 7 25.58 18.93 -51.10
CA LEU A 7 25.67 19.76 -49.88
C LEU A 7 24.29 20.01 -49.27
N GLN A 8 23.26 20.22 -50.08
CA GLN A 8 21.89 20.39 -49.61
C GLN A 8 21.33 19.09 -49.01
N GLU A 9 21.64 17.94 -49.61
CA GLU A 9 21.22 16.64 -49.10
C GLU A 9 21.94 16.29 -47.77
N GLN A 10 23.21 16.62 -47.64
CA GLN A 10 23.96 16.45 -46.38
C GLN A 10 23.51 17.39 -45.28
N VAL A 11 23.09 18.60 -45.60
CA VAL A 11 22.53 19.55 -44.62
C VAL A 11 21.13 19.15 -44.20
N LEU A 12 20.29 18.68 -45.12
CA LEU A 12 18.97 18.14 -44.82
C LEU A 12 19.04 16.86 -43.95
N ASN A 13 19.98 15.97 -44.24
CA ASN A 13 20.21 14.77 -43.43
C ASN A 13 20.82 15.05 -42.04
N LYS A 14 21.52 16.19 -41.87
CA LYS A 14 21.97 16.65 -40.56
C LYS A 14 20.86 17.35 -39.74
N LEU A 15 19.94 18.03 -40.42
CA LEU A 15 18.79 18.70 -39.80
C LEU A 15 17.60 17.76 -39.53
N TYR A 16 17.46 16.72 -40.34
CA TYR A 16 16.44 15.66 -40.20
C TYR A 16 17.08 14.32 -39.85
N LYS A 17 17.77 14.27 -38.70
CA LYS A 17 17.81 13.02 -37.93
C LYS A 17 16.61 13.06 -37.02
N PRO A 18 15.57 12.26 -37.26
CA PRO A 18 14.60 11.96 -36.22
C PRO A 18 15.31 11.03 -35.24
N ASN A 19 16.08 11.59 -34.30
CA ASN A 19 16.51 10.90 -33.10
C ASN A 19 15.30 10.76 -32.18
N LEU A 20 14.28 10.09 -32.64
CA LEU A 20 13.08 9.71 -31.92
C LEU A 20 12.85 8.21 -31.96
N THR A 21 13.90 7.44 -31.72
CA THR A 21 13.72 6.20 -31.01
C THR A 21 13.64 6.56 -29.53
N ILE A 22 12.48 7.07 -29.13
CA ILE A 22 12.11 7.05 -27.72
C ILE A 22 12.20 5.57 -27.34
N SER A 23 13.16 5.22 -26.47
CA SER A 23 13.30 3.83 -26.06
C SER A 23 11.97 3.37 -25.47
N ALA A 24 11.60 2.10 -25.67
CA ALA A 24 10.36 1.54 -25.12
C ALA A 24 10.25 1.83 -23.60
N GLU A 25 11.38 1.91 -22.93
CA GLU A 25 11.53 2.28 -21.52
C GLU A 25 11.06 3.71 -21.22
N LYS A 26 11.47 4.69 -22.05
CA LYS A 26 11.00 6.09 -21.91
C LYS A 26 9.51 6.24 -22.21
N VAL A 27 8.98 5.47 -23.15
CA VAL A 27 7.53 5.47 -23.43
C VAL A 27 6.75 4.90 -22.24
N ALA A 28 7.25 3.82 -21.63
CA ALA A 28 6.65 3.23 -20.43
C ALA A 28 6.70 4.19 -19.23
N ASP A 29 7.81 4.90 -19.02
CA ASP A 29 7.94 5.90 -17.96
C ASP A 29 7.00 7.08 -18.14
N VAL A 30 6.85 7.58 -19.36
CA VAL A 30 5.91 8.68 -19.68
C VAL A 30 4.46 8.23 -19.45
N ALA A 31 4.11 7.01 -19.87
CA ALA A 31 2.77 6.44 -19.62
C ALA A 31 2.50 6.28 -18.12
N LYS A 32 3.44 5.73 -17.37
CA LYS A 32 3.35 5.57 -15.92
C LYS A 32 3.19 6.92 -15.19
N ASN A 33 3.94 7.93 -15.58
CA ASN A 33 3.82 9.27 -15.00
C ASN A 33 2.46 9.91 -15.33
N LYS A 34 1.90 9.66 -16.50
CA LYS A 34 0.57 10.15 -16.89
C LYS A 34 -0.55 9.49 -16.08
N GLU A 35 -0.46 8.19 -15.83
CA GLU A 35 -1.44 7.49 -14.98
C GLU A 35 -1.35 7.97 -13.52
N ARG A 36 -0.13 8.10 -12.97
CA ARG A 36 0.07 8.69 -11.64
C ARG A 36 -0.52 10.09 -11.51
N ALA A 37 -0.36 10.94 -12.53
CA ALA A 37 -0.94 12.28 -12.54
C ALA A 37 -2.46 12.24 -12.43
N LYS A 38 -3.13 11.32 -13.10
CA LYS A 38 -4.58 11.12 -13.00
C LYS A 38 -5.01 10.69 -11.59
N VAL A 39 -4.26 9.78 -10.98
CA VAL A 39 -4.53 9.33 -9.60
C VAL A 39 -4.38 10.51 -8.62
N ILE A 40 -3.33 11.28 -8.76
CA ILE A 40 -3.09 12.47 -7.92
C ILE A 40 -4.23 13.50 -8.10
N GLU A 41 -4.66 13.74 -9.33
CA GLU A 41 -5.79 14.63 -9.62
C GLU A 41 -7.10 14.10 -9.01
N HIS A 42 -7.35 12.80 -9.12
CA HIS A 42 -8.50 12.16 -8.48
C HIS A 42 -8.47 12.35 -6.95
N ILE A 43 -7.34 12.09 -6.31
CA ILE A 43 -7.15 12.26 -4.86
C ILE A 43 -7.39 13.72 -4.46
N ASN A 44 -6.82 14.67 -5.21
CA ASN A 44 -7.01 16.10 -4.96
C ASN A 44 -8.48 16.50 -5.02
N ASN A 45 -9.19 16.07 -6.04
CA ASN A 45 -10.60 16.43 -6.20
C ASN A 45 -11.50 15.72 -5.18
N ALA A 46 -11.27 14.43 -4.92
CA ALA A 46 -12.13 13.62 -4.06
C ALA A 46 -11.98 13.94 -2.57
N TYR A 47 -10.77 14.22 -2.11
CA TYR A 47 -10.47 14.33 -0.68
C TYR A 47 -10.01 15.71 -0.24
N PHE A 48 -9.55 16.57 -1.15
CA PHE A 48 -9.02 17.91 -0.85
C PHE A 48 -9.79 19.05 -1.54
N GLN A 49 -10.88 18.73 -2.23
CA GLN A 49 -11.71 19.73 -2.95
C GLN A 49 -10.92 20.55 -3.99
N GLY A 50 -9.90 19.97 -4.58
CA GLY A 50 -9.03 20.63 -5.57
C GLY A 50 -7.92 21.51 -4.99
N ILE A 51 -7.77 21.61 -3.67
CA ILE A 51 -6.82 22.51 -2.99
C ILE A 51 -5.72 21.78 -2.21
N MET A 52 -5.33 20.58 -2.67
CA MET A 52 -4.26 19.81 -2.04
C MET A 52 -2.94 20.57 -2.02
N GLY A 53 -2.32 20.71 -0.85
CA GLY A 53 -1.07 21.41 -0.68
C GLY A 53 0.13 20.74 -1.39
N PRO A 54 1.14 21.52 -1.85
CA PRO A 54 2.27 20.99 -2.63
C PRO A 54 3.02 19.82 -1.97
N SER A 55 3.12 19.81 -0.66
CA SER A 55 3.81 18.75 0.07
C SER A 55 3.18 17.37 -0.05
N TRP A 56 1.88 17.28 -0.36
CA TRP A 56 1.21 16.00 -0.59
C TRP A 56 1.63 15.35 -1.91
N TYR A 57 1.87 16.14 -2.95
CA TYR A 57 2.33 15.63 -4.25
C TYR A 57 3.65 14.88 -4.11
N ASN A 58 4.60 15.42 -3.33
CA ASN A 58 5.88 14.80 -3.05
C ASN A 58 5.73 13.49 -2.26
N ASP A 59 4.84 13.48 -1.25
CA ASP A 59 4.62 12.28 -0.44
C ASP A 59 3.98 11.17 -1.26
N ILE A 60 2.98 11.49 -2.08
CA ILE A 60 2.30 10.52 -2.95
C ILE A 60 3.29 9.91 -3.95
N ASP A 61 4.10 10.73 -4.60
CA ASP A 61 5.12 10.24 -5.55
C ASP A 61 6.17 9.37 -4.85
N LEU A 62 6.60 9.77 -3.65
CA LEU A 62 7.48 8.95 -2.82
C LEU A 62 6.86 7.59 -2.49
N TRP A 63 5.57 7.52 -2.12
CA TRP A 63 4.92 6.26 -1.78
C TRP A 63 4.72 5.36 -2.99
N PHE A 64 4.40 5.91 -4.16
CA PHE A 64 4.40 5.16 -5.43
C PHE A 64 5.76 4.50 -5.70
N THR A 65 6.84 5.23 -5.43
CA THR A 65 8.20 4.77 -5.72
C THR A 65 8.73 3.83 -4.65
N LYS A 66 8.56 4.19 -3.38
CA LYS A 66 9.13 3.46 -2.24
C LYS A 66 8.40 2.14 -1.97
N TYR A 67 7.07 2.15 -2.05
CA TYR A 67 6.25 0.99 -1.69
C TYR A 67 5.68 0.24 -2.90
N ASN A 68 5.87 0.77 -4.11
CA ASN A 68 5.31 0.23 -5.35
C ASN A 68 3.79 0.05 -5.30
N PHE A 69 3.09 0.97 -4.64
CA PHE A 69 1.63 0.96 -4.65
C PHE A 69 1.10 1.09 -6.08
N ASP A 70 0.09 0.32 -6.42
CA ASP A 70 -0.69 0.58 -7.63
C ASP A 70 -1.67 1.75 -7.41
N ASP A 71 -2.33 2.16 -8.48
CA ASP A 71 -3.27 3.27 -8.48
C ASP A 71 -4.43 3.05 -7.50
N GLN A 72 -4.93 1.82 -7.42
CA GLN A 72 -6.07 1.44 -6.57
C GLN A 72 -5.69 1.45 -5.10
N VAL A 73 -4.50 0.96 -4.75
CA VAL A 73 -3.99 0.99 -3.37
C VAL A 73 -3.75 2.43 -2.92
N MET A 74 -3.22 3.28 -3.81
CA MET A 74 -3.01 4.70 -3.48
C MET A 74 -4.34 5.41 -3.20
N ILE A 75 -5.35 5.22 -4.03
CA ILE A 75 -6.69 5.78 -3.80
C ILE A 75 -7.30 5.23 -2.52
N ALA A 76 -7.19 3.91 -2.28
CA ALA A 76 -7.70 3.27 -1.08
C ALA A 76 -7.04 3.80 0.21
N LEU A 77 -5.75 4.17 0.16
CA LEU A 77 -5.04 4.77 1.29
C LEU A 77 -5.72 6.08 1.74
N PHE A 78 -6.02 6.96 0.79
CA PHE A 78 -6.70 8.22 1.08
C PHE A 78 -8.15 8.01 1.50
N ASP A 79 -8.89 7.12 0.86
CA ASP A 79 -10.26 6.76 1.23
C ASP A 79 -10.32 6.21 2.67
N TYR A 80 -9.40 5.31 3.03
CA TYR A 80 -9.28 4.75 4.36
C TYR A 80 -9.07 5.83 5.43
N CYS A 81 -8.16 6.77 5.18
CA CYS A 81 -7.87 7.85 6.11
C CYS A 81 -9.02 8.88 6.18
N PHE A 82 -9.62 9.21 5.04
CA PHE A 82 -10.75 10.13 4.94
C PHE A 82 -11.97 9.65 5.71
N LYS A 83 -12.39 8.39 5.52
CA LYS A 83 -13.52 7.77 6.24
C LYS A 83 -13.34 7.73 7.75
N ARG A 84 -12.11 7.84 8.24
CA ARG A 84 -11.77 7.92 9.67
C ARG A 84 -11.62 9.34 10.18
N SER A 85 -11.93 10.34 9.38
CA SER A 85 -11.69 11.76 9.68
C SER A 85 -10.24 12.05 10.09
N ALA A 86 -9.29 11.28 9.55
CA ALA A 86 -7.88 11.30 9.90
C ALA A 86 -6.98 11.65 8.69
N LEU A 87 -7.47 12.53 7.82
CA LEU A 87 -6.73 12.96 6.62
C LEU A 87 -5.70 14.04 6.98
N HIS A 88 -4.72 13.67 7.80
CA HIS A 88 -3.56 14.50 8.11
C HIS A 88 -2.27 13.74 7.82
N LYS A 89 -1.23 14.46 7.41
CA LYS A 89 0.01 13.89 6.86
C LYS A 89 0.60 12.76 7.67
N LYS A 90 0.78 12.98 8.97
CA LYS A 90 1.41 11.99 9.85
C LYS A 90 0.62 10.68 9.91
N TYR A 91 -0.71 10.76 9.96
CA TYR A 91 -1.54 9.55 9.99
C TYR A 91 -1.50 8.81 8.66
N VAL A 92 -1.68 9.52 7.53
CA VAL A 92 -1.61 8.91 6.20
C VAL A 92 -0.25 8.28 5.97
N GLN A 93 0.84 8.95 6.36
CA GLN A 93 2.19 8.39 6.31
C GLN A 93 2.31 7.10 7.13
N THR A 94 1.80 7.09 8.37
CA THR A 94 1.83 5.89 9.23
C THR A 94 1.10 4.72 8.58
N VAL A 95 -0.07 4.96 7.97
CA VAL A 95 -0.83 3.92 7.26
C VAL A 95 -0.08 3.46 6.01
N ALA A 96 0.48 4.39 5.22
CA ALA A 96 1.29 4.06 4.05
C ALA A 96 2.51 3.20 4.41
N GLU A 97 3.21 3.55 5.49
CA GLU A 97 4.34 2.76 6.02
C GLU A 97 3.89 1.36 6.46
N ALA A 98 2.77 1.26 7.17
CA ALA A 98 2.23 -0.03 7.59
C ALA A 98 1.87 -0.92 6.40
N TRP A 99 1.22 -0.36 5.38
CA TRP A 99 0.90 -1.10 4.16
C TRP A 99 2.15 -1.48 3.36
N GLY A 100 3.09 -0.55 3.22
CA GLY A 100 4.37 -0.81 2.55
C GLY A 100 5.19 -1.92 3.22
N ASN A 101 5.26 -1.91 4.55
CA ASN A 101 5.95 -2.93 5.33
C ASN A 101 5.27 -4.31 5.21
N ASN A 102 3.96 -4.35 5.02
CA ASN A 102 3.20 -5.56 4.74
C ASN A 102 3.21 -5.96 3.25
N LYS A 103 4.00 -5.27 2.41
CA LYS A 103 4.15 -5.52 0.96
C LYS A 103 2.81 -5.48 0.21
N ILE A 104 1.91 -4.62 0.63
CA ILE A 104 0.65 -4.38 -0.06
C ILE A 104 0.97 -3.49 -1.25
N GLN A 105 0.91 -4.04 -2.46
CA GLN A 105 1.22 -3.32 -3.70
C GLN A 105 0.02 -3.22 -4.63
N THR A 106 -0.86 -4.21 -4.58
CA THR A 106 -2.05 -4.32 -5.41
C THR A 106 -3.32 -4.34 -4.58
N TRP A 107 -4.47 -4.08 -5.23
CA TRP A 107 -5.78 -4.22 -4.60
C TRP A 107 -6.00 -5.61 -3.99
N ASN A 108 -5.54 -6.66 -4.67
CA ASN A 108 -5.66 -8.03 -4.15
C ASN A 108 -4.85 -8.23 -2.85
N ASP A 109 -3.65 -7.66 -2.76
CA ASP A 109 -2.86 -7.70 -1.52
C ASP A 109 -3.58 -6.98 -0.38
N LEU A 110 -4.21 -5.84 -0.68
CA LEU A 110 -4.97 -5.06 0.29
C LEU A 110 -6.19 -5.82 0.79
N ASP A 111 -6.93 -6.47 -0.10
CA ASP A 111 -8.08 -7.30 0.26
C ASP A 111 -7.68 -8.48 1.15
N LEU A 112 -6.61 -9.20 0.79
CA LEU A 112 -6.05 -10.27 1.62
C LEU A 112 -5.58 -9.76 3.00
N TYR A 113 -4.99 -8.59 3.04
CA TYR A 113 -4.59 -7.94 4.29
C TYR A 113 -5.81 -7.67 5.19
N TYR A 114 -6.88 -7.09 4.65
CA TYR A 114 -8.10 -6.85 5.41
C TYR A 114 -8.76 -8.14 5.89
N GLN A 115 -8.83 -9.17 5.07
CA GLN A 115 -9.35 -10.48 5.47
C GLN A 115 -8.55 -11.08 6.63
N LYS A 116 -7.21 -10.99 6.59
CA LYS A 116 -6.35 -11.44 7.69
C LYS A 116 -6.59 -10.63 8.98
N GLN A 117 -6.71 -9.32 8.87
CA GLN A 117 -6.99 -8.45 10.02
C GLN A 117 -8.36 -8.76 10.63
N GLU A 118 -9.39 -8.95 9.82
CA GLU A 118 -10.72 -9.31 10.29
C GLU A 118 -10.73 -10.67 11.01
N LYS A 119 -10.05 -11.67 10.44
CA LYS A 119 -9.89 -12.98 11.06
C LYS A 119 -9.18 -12.86 12.41
N LEU A 120 -8.11 -12.07 12.49
CA LEU A 120 -7.36 -11.84 13.72
C LEU A 120 -8.22 -11.18 14.81
N VAL A 121 -9.01 -10.17 14.46
CA VAL A 121 -9.94 -9.52 15.40
C VAL A 121 -10.97 -10.51 15.93
N LYS A 122 -11.53 -11.37 15.07
CA LYS A 122 -12.49 -12.42 15.50
C LYS A 122 -11.85 -13.41 16.46
N ILE A 123 -10.62 -13.85 16.17
CA ILE A 123 -9.86 -14.77 17.04
C ILE A 123 -9.57 -14.11 18.39
N LYS A 124 -9.05 -12.89 18.41
CA LYS A 124 -8.78 -12.14 19.66
C LYS A 124 -10.02 -12.01 20.54
N LYS A 125 -11.15 -11.64 19.95
CA LYS A 125 -12.43 -11.54 20.68
C LYS A 125 -12.89 -12.88 21.24
N SER A 126 -12.76 -13.97 20.49
CA SER A 126 -13.12 -15.30 20.94
C SER A 126 -12.25 -15.76 22.11
N ILE A 127 -10.95 -15.51 22.03
CA ILE A 127 -10.00 -15.85 23.10
C ILE A 127 -10.28 -15.04 24.36
N ALA A 128 -10.46 -13.71 24.24
CA ALA A 128 -10.80 -12.86 25.39
C ALA A 128 -12.06 -13.36 26.10
N LYS A 129 -13.11 -13.68 25.36
CA LYS A 129 -14.35 -14.23 25.92
C LYS A 129 -14.12 -15.54 26.66
N LYS A 130 -13.30 -16.45 26.12
CA LYS A 130 -13.00 -17.76 26.74
C LYS A 130 -12.17 -17.62 28.01
N LEU A 131 -11.30 -16.61 28.07
CA LEU A 131 -10.51 -16.29 29.27
C LEU A 131 -11.30 -15.49 30.31
N GLY A 132 -12.57 -15.15 30.04
CA GLY A 132 -13.40 -14.34 30.93
C GLY A 132 -12.93 -12.88 31.02
N LYS A 133 -12.18 -12.40 30.00
CA LYS A 133 -11.62 -11.06 29.96
C LYS A 133 -12.45 -10.14 29.06
N GLN A 134 -12.58 -8.88 29.43
CA GLN A 134 -13.18 -7.85 28.56
C GLN A 134 -12.26 -7.47 27.40
N SER A 135 -10.95 -7.44 27.65
CA SER A 135 -9.92 -7.16 26.66
C SER A 135 -8.65 -7.97 26.96
N LEU A 136 -7.88 -8.22 25.93
CA LEU A 136 -6.55 -8.81 26.04
C LEU A 136 -5.53 -7.72 26.35
N THR A 137 -4.45 -8.09 27.03
CA THR A 137 -3.29 -7.23 27.20
C THR A 137 -2.50 -7.15 25.89
N GLN A 138 -1.70 -6.13 25.74
CA GLN A 138 -0.84 -5.96 24.56
C GLN A 138 0.08 -7.17 24.31
N TYR A 139 0.60 -7.78 25.37
CA TYR A 139 1.43 -8.99 25.27
C TYR A 139 0.64 -10.21 24.75
N GLU A 140 -0.56 -10.42 25.30
CA GLU A 140 -1.45 -11.50 24.85
C GLU A 140 -1.86 -11.32 23.39
N GLU A 141 -2.16 -10.10 22.98
CA GLU A 141 -2.43 -9.78 21.58
C GLU A 141 -1.25 -10.10 20.66
N ALA A 142 -0.03 -9.71 21.05
CA ALA A 142 1.18 -9.99 20.28
C ALA A 142 1.44 -11.50 20.12
N TYR A 143 1.19 -12.31 21.16
CA TYR A 143 1.30 -13.77 21.06
C TYR A 143 0.26 -14.34 20.10
N ILE A 144 -0.99 -13.89 20.18
CA ILE A 144 -2.05 -14.35 19.27
C ILE A 144 -1.73 -13.97 17.82
N GLU A 145 -1.26 -12.76 17.58
CA GLU A 145 -0.82 -12.34 16.24
C GLU A 145 0.27 -13.26 15.70
N LYS A 146 1.28 -13.56 16.49
CA LYS A 146 2.35 -14.48 16.11
C LYS A 146 1.83 -15.87 15.80
N TRP A 147 0.93 -16.41 16.62
CA TRP A 147 0.35 -17.74 16.38
C TRP A 147 -0.48 -17.79 15.10
N VAL A 148 -1.25 -16.75 14.82
CA VAL A 148 -2.11 -16.69 13.63
C VAL A 148 -1.33 -16.35 12.36
N ILE A 149 -0.40 -15.38 12.45
CA ILE A 149 0.31 -14.85 11.27
C ILE A 149 1.53 -15.71 10.94
N ASP A 150 2.40 -15.95 11.93
CA ASP A 150 3.69 -16.62 11.69
C ASP A 150 3.53 -18.16 11.61
N PHE A 151 2.69 -18.73 12.47
CA PHE A 151 2.51 -20.19 12.54
C PHE A 151 1.26 -20.69 11.82
N GLY A 152 0.39 -19.80 11.35
CA GLY A 152 -0.83 -20.16 10.65
C GLY A 152 -1.86 -20.91 11.50
N TYR A 153 -1.78 -20.78 12.83
CA TYR A 153 -2.72 -21.46 13.72
C TYR A 153 -4.12 -20.90 13.56
N ASP A 154 -5.09 -21.78 13.46
CA ASP A 154 -6.49 -21.42 13.51
C ASP A 154 -7.02 -21.36 14.96
N LEU A 155 -8.26 -20.90 15.12
CA LEU A 155 -8.90 -20.80 16.43
C LEU A 155 -8.97 -22.16 17.16
N ASN A 156 -9.15 -23.26 16.41
CA ASN A 156 -9.29 -24.59 17.02
C ASN A 156 -7.98 -25.04 17.69
N ILE A 157 -6.84 -24.82 17.03
CA ILE A 157 -5.51 -25.13 17.59
C ILE A 157 -5.27 -24.31 18.84
N ILE A 158 -5.57 -23.01 18.79
CA ILE A 158 -5.40 -22.11 19.93
C ILE A 158 -6.32 -22.51 21.08
N GLU A 159 -7.57 -22.91 20.79
CA GLU A 159 -8.50 -23.41 21.81
C GLU A 159 -8.03 -24.67 22.52
N ILE A 160 -7.43 -25.61 21.79
CA ILE A 160 -6.86 -26.82 22.37
C ILE A 160 -5.73 -26.46 23.35
N ALA A 161 -4.86 -25.51 22.97
CA ALA A 161 -3.79 -25.03 23.83
C ALA A 161 -4.34 -24.34 25.10
N LEU A 162 -5.33 -23.47 24.94
CA LEU A 162 -5.99 -22.78 26.07
C LEU A 162 -6.69 -23.77 27.02
N LYS A 163 -7.41 -24.76 26.50
CA LYS A 163 -8.02 -25.82 27.35
C LYS A 163 -7.00 -26.54 28.21
N ARG A 164 -5.82 -26.80 27.66
CA ARG A 164 -4.74 -27.45 28.43
C ARG A 164 -4.11 -26.54 29.47
N SER A 165 -4.12 -25.20 29.24
CA SER A 165 -3.59 -24.23 30.19
C SER A 165 -4.54 -23.94 31.36
N VAL A 166 -5.86 -24.01 31.12
CA VAL A 166 -6.90 -23.80 32.16
C VAL A 166 -6.92 -24.90 33.22
N PHE A 167 -6.39 -26.09 32.91
CA PHE A 167 -6.19 -27.14 33.92
C PHE A 167 -5.00 -26.88 34.87
N LYS A 168 -4.19 -25.85 34.64
CA LYS A 168 -3.21 -25.37 35.58
C LYS A 168 -3.84 -24.25 36.41
N SER A 169 -3.59 -24.22 37.71
CA SER A 169 -4.19 -23.33 38.70
C SER A 169 -4.01 -21.82 38.44
N ASN A 170 -3.23 -21.43 37.43
CA ASN A 170 -3.09 -20.06 36.92
C ASN A 170 -2.90 -20.12 35.41
N PRO A 171 -3.95 -19.90 34.61
CA PRO A 171 -3.81 -19.88 33.15
C PRO A 171 -3.00 -18.64 32.73
N THR A 172 -1.79 -18.87 32.26
CA THR A 172 -0.91 -17.90 31.61
C THR A 172 -0.66 -18.30 30.18
N PHE A 173 -0.47 -17.29 29.34
CA PHE A 173 -0.03 -17.51 27.96
C PHE A 173 1.39 -18.09 27.89
#